data_ee295efd4c9afd008add094efdf90589
#
_entry.id   ee295efd4c9afd008add094efdf90589
#
_cell.length_a   1.000
_cell.length_b   1.000
_cell.length_c   1.000
_cell.angle_alpha   90.00
_cell.angle_beta   90.00
_cell.angle_gamma   90.00
#
_symmetry.space_group_name_H-M   'P 1'
#
loop_
_entity.id
_entity.type
_entity.pdbx_description
1 polymer ?
#
loop_
_entity_poly.entity_id
_entity_poly.type
_entity_poly.pdbx_seq_one_letter_code
_entity_poly.pdbx_strand_id
1 'polypeptide(L)'
;MPDPIRLAKHVADLARCSRLEAERYIKGGWVSVNGRVVEDPAHPVTTETVTIDPAAQLEAVEPATILLHKPVGYDTISGRKAAAGLVQPETRWDEDPSGVRLLERHFHRLTPLVPLDAEASGLMVLTQDGRVWRRLTEDGDEIEQEFLVEVSGDIGPYGLRKLN
;
A
#
# COMPACT_ATOMS: atom_id res chain seq x y z
N MET A 1 -9.33 -34.34 -19.19
CA MET A 1 -9.41 -33.11 -18.41
C MET A 1 -9.35 -31.95 -19.40
N PRO A 2 -10.16 -30.91 -19.28
CA PRO A 2 -10.02 -29.74 -20.15
C PRO A 2 -8.66 -29.08 -19.91
N ASP A 3 -8.07 -28.58 -21.00
CA ASP A 3 -6.81 -27.84 -20.91
C ASP A 3 -6.99 -26.56 -20.12
N PRO A 4 -6.03 -26.18 -19.25
CA PRO A 4 -6.12 -24.93 -18.49
C PRO A 4 -6.05 -23.71 -19.42
N ILE A 5 -6.95 -22.79 -19.23
CA ILE A 5 -6.96 -21.51 -19.94
C ILE A 5 -6.54 -20.39 -18.98
N ARG A 6 -5.99 -19.31 -19.53
CA ARG A 6 -5.62 -18.15 -18.70
C ARG A 6 -6.87 -17.43 -18.19
N LEU A 7 -6.84 -16.99 -16.93
CA LEU A 7 -7.94 -16.27 -16.29
C LEU A 7 -8.40 -15.07 -17.12
N ALA A 8 -7.47 -14.30 -17.71
CA ALA A 8 -7.81 -13.17 -18.57
C ALA A 8 -8.68 -13.57 -19.78
N LYS A 9 -8.44 -14.74 -20.36
CA LYS A 9 -9.27 -15.25 -21.46
C LYS A 9 -10.65 -15.64 -20.95
N HIS A 10 -10.71 -16.37 -19.84
CA HIS A 10 -11.97 -16.80 -19.23
C HIS A 10 -12.86 -15.60 -18.86
N VAL A 11 -12.25 -14.57 -18.22
CA VAL A 11 -12.96 -13.34 -17.85
C VAL A 11 -13.42 -12.54 -19.05
N ALA A 12 -12.62 -12.46 -20.13
CA ALA A 12 -13.02 -11.82 -21.37
C ALA A 12 -14.27 -12.45 -21.98
N ASP A 13 -14.29 -13.79 -22.00
CA ASP A 13 -15.44 -14.57 -22.51
C ASP A 13 -16.68 -14.39 -21.59
N LEU A 14 -16.47 -14.45 -20.27
CA LEU A 14 -17.53 -14.31 -19.26
C LEU A 14 -18.20 -12.91 -19.28
N ALA A 15 -17.38 -11.86 -19.29
CA ALA A 15 -17.84 -10.46 -19.27
C ALA A 15 -18.15 -9.91 -20.66
N ARG A 16 -17.90 -10.66 -21.74
CA ARG A 16 -18.01 -10.20 -23.13
C ARG A 16 -17.25 -8.92 -23.41
N CYS A 17 -16.04 -8.83 -22.88
CA CYS A 17 -15.17 -7.66 -22.98
C CYS A 17 -13.85 -8.01 -23.68
N SER A 18 -13.05 -6.99 -23.99
CA SER A 18 -11.72 -7.19 -24.54
C SER A 18 -10.79 -7.83 -23.52
N ARG A 19 -9.73 -8.49 -24.00
CA ARG A 19 -8.69 -9.07 -23.13
C ARG A 19 -8.04 -8.00 -22.22
N LEU A 20 -7.85 -6.78 -22.74
CA LEU A 20 -7.26 -5.68 -21.96
C LEU A 20 -8.17 -5.27 -20.81
N GLU A 21 -9.48 -5.20 -21.03
CA GLU A 21 -10.47 -4.92 -19.97
C GLU A 21 -10.52 -6.06 -18.95
N ALA A 22 -10.49 -7.32 -19.40
CA ALA A 22 -10.41 -8.47 -18.51
C ALA A 22 -9.17 -8.42 -17.62
N GLU A 23 -8.02 -8.07 -18.18
CA GLU A 23 -6.78 -7.89 -17.40
C GLU A 23 -6.90 -6.74 -16.39
N ARG A 24 -7.62 -5.66 -16.70
CA ARG A 24 -7.91 -4.56 -15.76
C ARG A 24 -8.80 -5.01 -14.61
N TYR A 25 -9.88 -5.75 -14.90
CA TYR A 25 -10.72 -6.34 -13.85
C TYR A 25 -9.92 -7.22 -12.90
N ILE A 26 -9.07 -8.09 -13.44
CA ILE A 26 -8.24 -9.00 -12.63
C ILE A 26 -7.26 -8.20 -11.78
N LYS A 27 -6.48 -7.30 -12.39
CA LYS A 27 -5.50 -6.47 -11.69
C LYS A 27 -6.13 -5.51 -10.68
N GLY A 28 -7.39 -5.14 -10.88
CA GLY A 28 -8.18 -4.34 -9.94
C GLY A 28 -8.76 -5.12 -8.76
N GLY A 29 -8.49 -6.44 -8.69
CA GLY A 29 -9.00 -7.30 -7.64
C GLY A 29 -10.52 -7.53 -7.70
N TRP A 30 -11.11 -7.39 -8.90
CA TRP A 30 -12.54 -7.56 -9.11
C TRP A 30 -12.94 -9.00 -9.46
N VAL A 31 -11.97 -9.88 -9.63
CA VAL A 31 -12.18 -11.26 -10.05
C VAL A 31 -11.81 -12.22 -8.95
N SER A 32 -12.71 -13.16 -8.66
CA SER A 32 -12.48 -14.23 -7.72
C SER A 32 -12.53 -15.59 -8.40
N VAL A 33 -11.64 -16.48 -7.99
CA VAL A 33 -11.59 -17.88 -8.37
C VAL A 33 -11.88 -18.73 -7.14
N ASN A 34 -12.96 -19.50 -7.17
CA ASN A 34 -13.44 -20.24 -6.01
C ASN A 34 -13.60 -19.39 -4.74
N GLY A 35 -14.06 -18.14 -4.91
CA GLY A 35 -14.30 -17.18 -3.83
C GLY A 35 -13.04 -16.46 -3.30
N ARG A 36 -11.86 -16.71 -3.87
CA ARG A 36 -10.63 -15.97 -3.54
C ARG A 36 -10.28 -14.98 -4.63
N VAL A 37 -9.98 -13.75 -4.27
CA VAL A 37 -9.53 -12.73 -5.22
C VAL A 37 -8.21 -13.17 -5.86
N VAL A 38 -8.13 -13.05 -7.18
CA VAL A 38 -6.93 -13.36 -7.97
C VAL A 38 -6.57 -12.13 -8.81
N GLU A 39 -5.36 -11.64 -8.65
CA GLU A 39 -4.86 -10.44 -9.34
C GLU A 39 -3.93 -10.77 -10.52
N ASP A 40 -3.61 -12.05 -10.73
CA ASP A 40 -2.77 -12.49 -11.85
C ASP A 40 -3.63 -12.85 -13.08
N PRO A 41 -3.54 -12.11 -14.20
CA PRO A 41 -4.23 -12.42 -15.44
C PRO A 41 -3.80 -13.74 -16.10
N ALA A 42 -2.61 -14.24 -15.76
CA ALA A 42 -2.08 -15.48 -16.29
C ALA A 42 -2.48 -16.72 -15.47
N HIS A 43 -3.16 -16.52 -14.34
CA HIS A 43 -3.62 -17.61 -13.48
C HIS A 43 -4.36 -18.67 -14.29
N PRO A 44 -3.96 -19.96 -14.20
CA PRO A 44 -4.62 -21.05 -14.94
C PRO A 44 -5.97 -21.39 -14.31
N VAL A 45 -7.01 -21.51 -15.12
CA VAL A 45 -8.34 -21.98 -14.71
C VAL A 45 -8.80 -23.13 -15.62
N THR A 46 -9.49 -24.09 -15.04
CA THR A 46 -10.04 -25.28 -15.74
C THR A 46 -11.54 -25.43 -15.48
N THR A 47 -11.89 -25.82 -14.26
CA THR A 47 -13.27 -26.05 -13.82
C THR A 47 -13.66 -25.20 -12.62
N GLU A 48 -12.78 -24.30 -12.20
CA GLU A 48 -13.00 -23.41 -11.07
C GLU A 48 -14.15 -22.43 -11.36
N THR A 49 -14.86 -22.06 -10.30
CA THR A 49 -15.89 -21.02 -10.40
C THR A 49 -15.23 -19.65 -10.42
N VAL A 50 -15.35 -18.95 -11.54
CA VAL A 50 -14.86 -17.58 -11.70
C VAL A 50 -16.04 -16.61 -11.58
N THR A 51 -15.90 -15.61 -10.71
CA THR A 51 -16.90 -14.57 -10.51
C THR A 51 -16.27 -13.17 -10.65
N ILE A 52 -17.04 -12.23 -11.16
CA ILE A 52 -16.68 -10.83 -11.25
C ILE A 52 -17.56 -10.07 -10.26
N ASP A 53 -16.94 -9.21 -9.45
CA ASP A 53 -17.66 -8.34 -8.52
C ASP A 53 -18.63 -7.45 -9.30
N PRO A 54 -19.93 -7.38 -8.94
CA PRO A 54 -20.90 -6.51 -9.62
C PRO A 54 -20.54 -5.01 -9.59
N ALA A 55 -19.73 -4.58 -8.62
CA ALA A 55 -19.23 -3.21 -8.51
C ALA A 55 -17.93 -2.97 -9.30
N ALA A 56 -17.50 -3.93 -10.14
CA ALA A 56 -16.24 -3.86 -10.87
C ALA A 56 -16.16 -2.62 -11.78
N GLN A 57 -15.02 -1.96 -11.71
CA GLN A 57 -14.71 -0.76 -12.50
C GLN A 57 -13.46 -1.00 -13.36
N LEU A 58 -13.41 -0.37 -14.53
CA LEU A 58 -12.29 -0.48 -15.46
C LEU A 58 -11.20 0.57 -15.24
N GLU A 59 -11.25 1.26 -14.12
CA GLU A 59 -10.26 2.28 -13.79
C GLU A 59 -8.87 1.67 -13.61
N ALA A 60 -7.85 2.46 -13.93
CA ALA A 60 -6.47 2.08 -13.67
C ALA A 60 -6.27 2.01 -12.14
N VAL A 61 -5.58 0.97 -11.68
CA VAL A 61 -5.24 0.89 -10.27
C VAL A 61 -4.16 1.93 -9.97
N GLU A 62 -4.51 2.89 -9.12
CA GLU A 62 -3.60 3.94 -8.67
C GLU A 62 -2.50 3.35 -7.75
N PRO A 63 -1.30 3.95 -7.77
CA PRO A 63 -0.24 3.60 -6.83
C PRO A 63 -0.66 3.94 -5.39
N ALA A 64 -0.34 3.07 -4.46
CA ALA A 64 -0.68 3.28 -3.05
C ALA A 64 0.26 4.27 -2.37
N THR A 65 -0.30 5.05 -1.47
CA THR A 65 0.41 5.79 -0.42
C THR A 65 -0.17 5.36 0.93
N ILE A 66 0.67 4.87 1.80
CA ILE A 66 0.29 4.29 3.08
C ILE A 66 0.89 5.13 4.20
N LEU A 67 0.05 5.52 5.14
CA LEU A 67 0.47 6.16 6.38
C LEU A 67 0.62 5.08 7.44
N LEU A 68 1.82 4.94 7.97
CA LEU A 68 2.12 3.98 9.01
C LEU A 68 2.44 4.71 10.32
N HIS A 69 1.76 4.37 11.40
CA HIS A 69 2.24 4.70 12.73
C HIS A 69 3.35 3.72 13.11
N LYS A 70 4.61 4.14 12.97
CA LYS A 70 5.78 3.33 13.31
C LYS A 70 5.93 3.24 14.83
N PRO A 71 5.90 2.07 15.42
CA PRO A 71 6.22 1.91 16.85
C PRO A 71 7.71 2.00 17.10
N VAL A 72 8.08 2.20 18.36
CA VAL A 72 9.48 2.11 18.83
C VAL A 72 10.04 0.73 18.57
N GLY A 73 11.33 0.64 18.27
CA GLY A 73 12.06 -0.61 18.07
C GLY A 73 12.01 -1.18 16.66
N TYR A 74 11.51 -0.40 15.69
CA TYR A 74 11.52 -0.74 14.28
C TYR A 74 12.39 0.21 13.47
N ASP A 75 13.22 -0.36 12.61
CA ASP A 75 14.03 0.39 11.65
C ASP A 75 13.18 0.87 10.48
N THR A 76 13.47 2.04 9.94
CA THR A 76 12.70 2.59 8.81
C THR A 76 12.87 1.77 7.53
N ILE A 77 14.10 1.45 7.15
CA ILE A 77 14.43 0.95 5.79
C ILE A 77 14.88 -0.51 5.80
N SER A 78 15.76 -0.89 6.72
CA SER A 78 16.40 -2.20 6.71
C SER A 78 16.73 -2.67 8.13
N GLY A 79 16.79 -3.98 8.32
CA GLY A 79 17.08 -4.58 9.61
C GLY A 79 16.19 -5.78 9.89
N ARG A 80 16.37 -6.42 11.03
CA ARG A 80 15.54 -7.55 11.47
C ARG A 80 14.07 -7.15 11.70
N LYS A 81 13.83 -5.87 11.95
CA LYS A 81 12.51 -5.29 12.23
C LYS A 81 12.31 -4.05 11.37
N ALA A 82 12.27 -4.22 10.05
CA ALA A 82 11.94 -3.13 9.14
C ALA A 82 10.46 -2.74 9.30
N ALA A 83 10.21 -1.45 9.45
CA ALA A 83 8.85 -0.91 9.64
C ALA A 83 7.92 -1.23 8.44
N ALA A 84 8.47 -1.33 7.23
CA ALA A 84 7.70 -1.74 6.06
C ALA A 84 7.05 -3.13 6.20
N GLY A 85 7.63 -4.03 7.02
CA GLY A 85 7.04 -5.34 7.32
C GLY A 85 5.79 -5.29 8.19
N LEU A 86 5.48 -4.13 8.79
CA LEU A 86 4.23 -3.91 9.53
C LEU A 86 3.06 -3.61 8.61
N VAL A 87 3.32 -3.25 7.36
CA VAL A 87 2.29 -2.92 6.38
C VAL A 87 1.72 -4.22 5.81
N GLN A 88 0.60 -4.63 6.36
CA GLN A 88 -0.11 -5.86 6.00
C GLN A 88 -1.63 -5.59 5.97
N PRO A 89 -2.43 -6.40 5.27
CA PRO A 89 -3.88 -6.25 5.25
C PRO A 89 -4.50 -6.22 6.65
N GLU A 90 -3.97 -7.05 7.55
CA GLU A 90 -4.46 -7.24 8.91
C GLU A 90 -4.15 -6.05 9.85
N THR A 91 -3.18 -5.20 9.47
CA THR A 91 -2.78 -4.03 10.25
C THR A 91 -3.42 -2.74 9.76
N ARG A 92 -4.29 -2.83 8.74
CA ARG A 92 -5.05 -1.68 8.30
C ARG A 92 -6.00 -1.22 9.39
N TRP A 93 -6.08 0.10 9.57
CA TRP A 93 -7.05 0.71 10.47
C TRP A 93 -8.49 0.45 9.96
N ASP A 94 -9.34 -0.10 10.83
CA ASP A 94 -10.71 -0.53 10.46
C ASP A 94 -11.59 0.65 10.00
N GLU A 95 -11.32 1.85 10.50
CA GLU A 95 -12.06 3.07 10.17
C GLU A 95 -11.38 3.90 9.05
N ASP A 96 -10.48 3.32 8.27
CA ASP A 96 -9.81 4.00 7.16
C ASP A 96 -10.83 4.57 6.15
N PRO A 97 -10.96 5.91 6.05
CA PRO A 97 -11.96 6.57 5.22
C PRO A 97 -11.58 6.61 3.73
N SER A 98 -10.42 6.12 3.35
CA SER A 98 -9.89 6.26 1.98
C SER A 98 -10.75 5.57 0.93
N GLY A 99 -11.54 4.54 1.33
CA GLY A 99 -12.29 3.71 0.39
C GLY A 99 -11.43 2.88 -0.57
N VAL A 100 -10.10 2.91 -0.40
CA VAL A 100 -9.16 2.20 -1.28
C VAL A 100 -9.33 0.70 -1.11
N ARG A 101 -9.57 -0.01 -2.21
CA ARG A 101 -9.59 -1.48 -2.24
C ARG A 101 -8.17 -1.99 -2.02
N LEU A 102 -8.00 -2.87 -1.04
CA LEU A 102 -6.71 -3.51 -0.82
C LEU A 102 -6.39 -4.48 -1.96
N LEU A 103 -5.19 -4.32 -2.52
CA LEU A 103 -4.64 -5.19 -3.54
C LEU A 103 -3.26 -5.67 -3.09
N GLU A 104 -2.90 -6.91 -3.44
CA GLU A 104 -1.59 -7.48 -3.10
C GLU A 104 -0.43 -6.59 -3.56
N ARG A 105 -0.56 -6.01 -4.76
CA ARG A 105 0.42 -5.09 -5.33
C ARG A 105 0.68 -3.83 -4.48
N HIS A 106 -0.27 -3.39 -3.65
CA HIS A 106 -0.12 -2.21 -2.79
C HIS A 106 0.88 -2.43 -1.65
N PHE A 107 1.18 -3.69 -1.32
CA PHE A 107 2.13 -4.05 -0.28
C PHE A 107 3.56 -4.28 -0.81
N HIS A 108 3.77 -4.17 -2.14
CA HIS A 108 5.07 -4.38 -2.75
C HIS A 108 5.69 -3.05 -3.23
N ARG A 109 7.03 -2.98 -3.21
CA ARG A 109 7.78 -1.82 -3.72
C ARG A 109 7.38 -0.48 -3.11
N LEU A 110 7.00 -0.51 -1.85
CA LEU A 110 6.76 0.70 -1.08
C LEU A 110 8.09 1.37 -0.75
N THR A 111 8.21 2.66 -1.05
CA THR A 111 9.36 3.47 -0.68
C THR A 111 9.04 4.22 0.60
N PRO A 112 9.77 3.98 1.70
CA PRO A 112 9.59 4.74 2.93
C PRO A 112 10.12 6.17 2.76
N LEU A 113 9.34 7.13 3.22
CA LEU A 113 9.67 8.54 3.22
C LEU A 113 9.64 9.07 4.65
N VAL A 114 10.33 10.17 4.89
CA VAL A 114 10.42 10.79 6.23
C VAL A 114 10.88 9.75 7.27
N PRO A 115 12.15 9.33 7.22
CA PRO A 115 12.67 8.29 8.09
C PRO A 115 12.61 8.71 9.56
N LEU A 116 12.28 7.75 10.41
CA LEU A 116 12.32 7.89 11.87
C LEU A 116 13.36 6.93 12.45
N ASP A 117 14.08 7.38 13.44
CA ASP A 117 15.01 6.52 14.18
C ASP A 117 14.29 5.32 14.83
N ALA A 118 15.01 4.25 15.09
CA ALA A 118 14.45 3.04 15.69
C ALA A 118 13.81 3.33 17.07
N GLU A 119 14.39 4.27 17.82
CA GLU A 119 13.90 4.66 19.15
C GLU A 119 12.73 5.64 19.11
N ALA A 120 12.42 6.22 17.94
CA ALA A 120 11.27 7.10 17.76
C ALA A 120 10.02 6.32 17.32
N SER A 121 8.85 6.82 17.72
CA SER A 121 7.56 6.40 17.18
C SER A 121 6.90 7.58 16.48
N GLY A 122 6.01 7.29 15.53
CA GLY A 122 5.27 8.35 14.86
C GLY A 122 4.88 8.03 13.43
N LEU A 123 4.45 9.06 12.73
CA LEU A 123 3.99 8.96 11.36
C LEU A 123 5.15 8.68 10.40
N MET A 124 5.00 7.64 9.61
CA MET A 124 5.87 7.32 8.49
C MET A 124 5.03 7.17 7.22
N VAL A 125 5.51 7.70 6.11
CA VAL A 125 4.84 7.59 4.81
C VAL A 125 5.57 6.55 3.97
N LEU A 126 4.81 5.61 3.40
CA LEU A 126 5.33 4.67 2.41
C LEU A 126 4.54 4.86 1.12
N THR A 127 5.22 5.00 -0.01
CA THR A 127 4.53 5.28 -1.27
C THR A 127 5.10 4.50 -2.46
N GLN A 128 4.20 4.25 -3.42
CA GLN A 128 4.52 3.80 -4.77
C GLN A 128 4.38 4.97 -5.78
N ASP A 129 3.83 6.10 -5.34
CA ASP A 129 3.55 7.25 -6.21
C ASP A 129 4.75 8.19 -6.28
N GLY A 130 5.35 8.31 -7.48
CA GLY A 130 6.46 9.23 -7.72
C GLY A 130 6.12 10.71 -7.51
N ARG A 131 4.84 11.10 -7.59
CA ARG A 131 4.39 12.48 -7.30
C ARG A 131 4.48 12.76 -5.82
N VAL A 132 3.99 11.83 -4.99
CA VAL A 132 4.09 11.92 -3.53
C VAL A 132 5.54 11.87 -3.09
N TRP A 133 6.33 10.95 -3.67
CA TRP A 133 7.76 10.86 -3.41
C TRP A 133 8.45 12.20 -3.64
N ARG A 134 8.25 12.79 -4.83
CA ARG A 134 8.87 14.08 -5.18
C ARG A 134 8.44 15.19 -4.22
N ARG A 135 7.14 15.28 -3.93
CA ARG A 135 6.63 16.33 -3.02
C ARG A 135 7.22 16.26 -1.62
N LEU A 136 7.43 15.05 -1.09
CA LEU A 136 7.96 14.86 0.26
C LEU A 136 9.49 14.87 0.35
N THR A 137 10.20 14.70 -0.79
CA THR A 137 11.68 14.67 -0.80
C THR A 137 12.30 15.91 -1.41
N GLU A 138 11.75 16.43 -2.50
CA GLU A 138 12.30 17.60 -3.21
C GLU A 138 11.76 18.92 -2.64
N ASP A 139 10.47 18.94 -2.25
CA ASP A 139 9.79 20.10 -1.68
C ASP A 139 9.62 19.96 -0.14
N GLY A 140 10.35 19.07 0.49
CA GLY A 140 10.19 18.74 1.92
C GLY A 140 10.39 19.91 2.86
N ASP A 141 11.23 20.88 2.49
CA ASP A 141 11.49 22.09 3.26
C ASP A 141 10.25 23.02 3.35
N GLU A 142 9.27 22.84 2.46
CA GLU A 142 7.99 23.58 2.49
C GLU A 142 6.91 22.90 3.33
N ILE A 143 7.20 21.69 3.84
CA ILE A 143 6.24 20.89 4.59
C ILE A 143 6.59 20.95 6.06
N GLU A 144 5.70 21.54 6.85
CA GLU A 144 5.85 21.61 8.30
C GLU A 144 5.82 20.20 8.91
N GLN A 145 6.80 19.92 9.77
CA GLN A 145 6.90 18.67 10.53
C GLN A 145 6.93 19.02 12.02
N GLU A 146 6.10 18.35 12.79
CA GLU A 146 6.04 18.49 14.24
C GLU A 146 6.67 17.29 14.93
N PHE A 147 7.59 17.56 15.84
CA PHE A 147 8.23 16.52 16.67
C PHE A 147 7.94 16.81 18.14
N LEU A 148 7.41 15.80 18.82
CA LEU A 148 7.31 15.78 20.27
C LEU A 148 8.55 15.10 20.85
N VAL A 149 9.37 15.87 21.59
CA VAL A 149 10.62 15.37 22.16
C VAL A 149 10.50 15.38 23.68
N GLU A 150 10.64 14.18 24.28
CA GLU A 150 10.73 14.05 25.73
C GLU A 150 12.21 14.09 26.15
N VAL A 151 12.53 14.91 27.13
CA VAL A 151 13.88 15.07 27.66
C VAL A 151 13.89 14.83 29.15
N SER A 152 14.99 14.25 29.68
CA SER A 152 15.18 14.10 31.12
C SER A 152 15.94 15.31 31.68
N GLY A 153 15.54 15.77 32.89
CA GLY A 153 16.16 16.90 33.58
C GLY A 153 15.45 18.24 33.33
N ASP A 154 15.99 19.30 33.91
CA ASP A 154 15.43 20.65 33.80
C ASP A 154 15.91 21.34 32.52
N ILE A 155 14.97 21.87 31.75
CA ILE A 155 15.30 22.73 30.60
C ILE A 155 15.63 24.11 31.13
N GLY A 156 16.90 24.50 31.08
CA GLY A 156 17.34 25.82 31.46
C GLY A 156 16.70 26.94 30.61
N PRO A 157 16.66 28.16 31.10
CA PRO A 157 15.93 29.28 30.44
C PRO A 157 16.42 29.62 29.03
N TYR A 158 17.58 29.12 28.61
CA TYR A 158 18.11 29.28 27.25
C TYR A 158 18.10 27.99 26.44
N GLY A 159 17.65 26.85 27.02
CA GLY A 159 17.65 25.55 26.37
C GLY A 159 16.84 25.55 25.09
N LEU A 160 15.62 26.05 25.11
CA LEU A 160 14.73 26.14 23.95
C LEU A 160 15.27 27.03 22.82
N ARG A 161 16.07 28.07 23.14
CA ARG A 161 16.65 28.95 22.11
C ARG A 161 17.75 28.28 21.28
N LYS A 162 18.26 27.14 21.72
CA LYS A 162 19.30 26.40 21.01
C LYS A 162 18.72 25.31 20.10
N LEU A 163 17.42 25.06 20.20
CA LEU A 163 16.70 24.08 19.39
C LEU A 163 16.01 24.71 18.16
N ASN A 164 15.95 26.06 18.11
CA ASN A 164 15.43 26.84 16.99
C ASN A 164 16.56 27.33 16.09
#